data_a28f272467b38471c601aa6f0b45a797
#
_entry.id   a28f272467b38471c601aa6f0b45a797
#
_cell.length_a   1.000
_cell.length_b   1.000
_cell.length_c   1.000
_cell.angle_alpha   90.00
_cell.angle_beta   90.00
_cell.angle_gamma   90.00
#
_symmetry.space_group_name_H-M   'P 1'
#
loop_
_entity.id
_entity.type
_entity.pdbx_description
1 polymer ?
#
loop_
_entity_poly.entity_id
_entity_poly.type
_entity_poly.pdbx_seq_one_letter_code
_entity_poly.pdbx_strand_id
1 'polypeptide(L)'
;MRSMKKVLAATLAATMVMASAMTVCATTENAGSGSSSSSTTQETSTPATYAEANSQSAGASVKVGGVAVQTSIAGVYAAESLKGVAVTTPAADLAAALSLTSGQKAAIIIYDTDQKKSTAAMVSVNAAIEALGGADLVSTLNIDLGAKQNGKWVTLSNGSVALKAGLPKAADTTKTYSVICVQPGGATTILEDQDTDPATVTFAVQAGLGTYAIVAK
;
A
#
# COMPACT_ATOMS: atom_id res chain seq x y z
N MET A 1 -28.58 -28.99 -35.58
CA MET A 1 -27.13 -29.20 -35.38
C MET A 1 -26.63 -28.15 -34.44
N ARG A 2 -26.37 -28.53 -33.17
CA ARG A 2 -25.90 -27.60 -32.09
C ARG A 2 -24.40 -27.69 -31.98
N SER A 3 -23.69 -26.58 -32.23
CA SER A 3 -22.27 -26.49 -32.07
C SER A 3 -21.94 -26.07 -30.61
N MET A 4 -21.36 -26.97 -29.85
CA MET A 4 -20.81 -26.71 -28.51
C MET A 4 -19.41 -26.06 -28.65
N LYS A 5 -19.29 -24.81 -28.25
CA LYS A 5 -17.99 -24.16 -28.08
C LYS A 5 -17.41 -24.57 -26.73
N LYS A 6 -16.29 -25.32 -26.78
CA LYS A 6 -15.51 -25.74 -25.61
C LYS A 6 -14.73 -24.54 -25.08
N VAL A 7 -15.03 -24.16 -23.84
CA VAL A 7 -14.23 -23.18 -23.09
C VAL A 7 -13.04 -23.91 -22.49
N LEU A 8 -11.84 -23.53 -22.90
CA LEU A 8 -10.58 -24.06 -22.36
C LEU A 8 -10.19 -23.17 -21.18
N ALA A 9 -10.32 -23.67 -19.95
CA ALA A 9 -9.79 -23.02 -18.76
C ALA A 9 -8.29 -23.36 -18.64
N ALA A 10 -7.45 -22.36 -18.83
CA ALA A 10 -6.01 -22.49 -18.58
C ALA A 10 -5.75 -22.13 -17.11
N THR A 11 -5.50 -23.11 -16.28
CA THR A 11 -4.97 -22.96 -14.93
C THR A 11 -3.46 -22.72 -15.00
N LEU A 12 -3.03 -21.50 -14.70
CA LEU A 12 -1.61 -21.16 -14.54
C LEU A 12 -1.20 -21.47 -13.10
N ALA A 13 -0.41 -22.52 -12.93
CA ALA A 13 0.21 -22.84 -11.65
C ALA A 13 1.45 -21.94 -11.45
N ALA A 14 1.39 -21.03 -10.49
CA ALA A 14 2.54 -20.25 -10.07
C ALA A 14 3.47 -21.10 -9.20
N THR A 15 4.65 -21.42 -9.68
CA THR A 15 5.71 -22.08 -8.94
C THR A 15 6.40 -21.05 -8.03
N MET A 16 6.27 -21.24 -6.71
CA MET A 16 7.04 -20.52 -5.71
C MET A 16 8.51 -20.99 -5.75
N VAL A 17 9.41 -20.06 -6.06
CA VAL A 17 10.84 -20.24 -5.84
C VAL A 17 11.16 -19.78 -4.43
N MET A 18 11.45 -20.71 -3.54
CA MET A 18 11.98 -20.44 -2.21
C MET A 18 13.47 -20.08 -2.32
N ALA A 19 13.81 -18.79 -2.11
CA ALA A 19 15.19 -18.37 -1.95
C ALA A 19 15.63 -18.62 -0.50
N SER A 20 16.64 -19.48 -0.36
CA SER A 20 17.25 -19.88 0.92
C SER A 20 18.01 -18.70 1.56
N ALA A 21 17.73 -18.43 2.82
CA ALA A 21 18.50 -17.50 3.64
C ALA A 21 19.89 -18.10 3.91
N MET A 22 20.95 -17.42 3.47
CA MET A 22 22.32 -17.72 3.92
C MET A 22 22.57 -17.00 5.25
N THR A 23 22.67 -17.79 6.30
CA THR A 23 23.17 -17.35 7.60
C THR A 23 24.68 -17.32 7.52
N VAL A 24 25.29 -16.14 7.52
CA VAL A 24 26.73 -15.98 7.73
C VAL A 24 26.96 -15.76 9.22
N CYS A 25 27.43 -16.80 9.90
CA CYS A 25 28.05 -16.70 11.22
C CYS A 25 29.51 -16.29 11.04
N ALA A 26 29.86 -15.08 11.42
CA ALA A 26 31.25 -14.69 11.67
C ALA A 26 31.48 -14.69 13.19
N THR A 27 32.13 -15.72 13.70
CA THR A 27 32.75 -15.76 15.02
C THR A 27 34.07 -15.03 14.97
N THR A 28 34.23 -13.97 15.75
CA THR A 28 35.55 -13.49 16.16
C THR A 28 35.48 -13.10 17.62
N GLU A 29 36.13 -13.90 18.45
CA GLU A 29 36.42 -13.57 19.84
C GLU A 29 37.44 -12.44 19.87
N ASN A 30 37.21 -11.37 20.63
CA ASN A 30 38.24 -10.76 21.43
C ASN A 30 37.63 -9.93 22.57
N ALA A 31 38.19 -10.14 23.74
CA ALA A 31 37.81 -9.53 25.00
C ALA A 31 38.22 -8.04 25.06
N GLY A 32 37.33 -7.21 25.59
CA GLY A 32 37.62 -5.80 25.88
C GLY A 32 36.45 -5.14 26.59
N SER A 33 36.54 -5.01 27.90
CA SER A 33 35.63 -4.30 28.79
C SER A 33 35.37 -2.86 28.33
N GLY A 34 34.07 -2.49 28.29
CA GLY A 34 33.67 -1.11 28.03
C GLY A 34 32.15 -1.01 28.00
N SER A 35 31.55 -0.76 29.16
CA SER A 35 30.15 -0.44 29.34
C SER A 35 29.79 0.85 28.60
N SER A 36 28.94 0.75 27.58
CA SER A 36 28.08 1.84 27.12
C SER A 36 26.85 1.26 26.44
N SER A 37 25.75 1.26 27.19
CA SER A 37 24.43 0.98 26.71
C SER A 37 24.00 2.04 25.69
N SER A 38 24.19 1.77 24.41
CA SER A 38 23.46 2.49 23.35
C SER A 38 22.15 1.78 23.11
N SER A 39 21.10 2.23 23.78
CA SER A 39 19.72 1.96 23.39
C SER A 39 19.52 2.54 22.00
N THR A 40 19.53 1.69 20.98
CA THR A 40 19.06 2.05 19.65
C THR A 40 17.54 2.22 19.75
N THR A 41 17.14 3.43 20.14
CA THR A 41 15.76 3.87 19.98
C THR A 41 15.53 3.95 18.48
N GLN A 42 14.82 2.97 17.95
CA GLN A 42 14.26 3.03 16.62
C GLN A 42 13.23 4.16 16.66
N GLU A 43 13.65 5.38 16.29
CA GLU A 43 12.74 6.50 16.12
C GLU A 43 11.79 6.16 14.98
N THR A 44 10.61 5.70 15.36
CA THR A 44 9.46 5.69 14.48
C THR A 44 9.07 7.16 14.30
N SER A 45 9.72 7.84 13.36
CA SER A 45 9.38 9.21 13.00
C SER A 45 8.06 9.20 12.24
N THR A 46 6.97 9.10 12.96
CA THR A 46 5.67 9.49 12.44
C THR A 46 5.72 11.00 12.25
N PRO A 47 5.52 11.52 11.03
CA PRO A 47 5.57 12.96 10.80
C PRO A 47 4.39 13.62 11.52
N ALA A 48 4.62 14.12 12.72
CA ALA A 48 3.59 14.81 13.52
C ALA A 48 2.99 16.04 12.81
N THR A 49 3.69 16.57 11.81
CA THR A 49 3.32 17.78 11.09
C THR A 49 2.24 17.57 10.02
N TYR A 50 2.05 16.34 9.52
CA TYR A 50 1.01 16.04 8.51
C TYR A 50 -0.34 15.65 9.14
N ALA A 51 -0.35 15.26 10.41
CA ALA A 51 -1.52 14.68 11.06
C ALA A 51 -2.70 15.66 11.26
N GLU A 52 -2.44 16.96 11.38
CA GLU A 52 -3.49 17.95 11.64
C GLU A 52 -4.05 18.59 10.37
N ALA A 53 -3.25 18.79 9.33
CA ALA A 53 -3.67 19.52 8.14
C ALA A 53 -4.52 18.70 7.16
N ASN A 54 -4.37 17.37 7.12
CA ASN A 54 -5.01 16.49 6.13
C ASN A 54 -5.81 15.34 6.77
N SER A 55 -6.19 15.44 8.05
CA SER A 55 -7.03 14.42 8.67
C SER A 55 -8.47 14.50 8.17
N GLN A 56 -9.05 13.35 7.84
CA GLN A 56 -10.42 13.27 7.36
C GLN A 56 -11.23 12.30 8.23
N SER A 57 -12.48 12.65 8.48
CA SER A 57 -13.42 11.78 9.16
C SER A 57 -13.97 10.72 8.20
N ALA A 58 -14.40 9.58 8.71
CA ALA A 58 -15.17 8.61 7.95
C ALA A 58 -16.44 9.28 7.39
N GLY A 59 -16.74 9.02 6.12
CA GLY A 59 -17.86 9.65 5.40
C GLY A 59 -17.56 11.05 4.84
N ALA A 60 -16.36 11.59 5.06
CA ALA A 60 -15.96 12.86 4.46
C ALA A 60 -15.91 12.74 2.92
N SER A 61 -16.40 13.79 2.23
CA SER A 61 -16.35 13.88 0.77
C SER A 61 -14.99 14.38 0.32
N VAL A 62 -14.34 13.62 -0.54
CA VAL A 62 -13.03 13.90 -1.16
C VAL A 62 -13.20 13.97 -2.66
N LYS A 63 -12.47 14.85 -3.33
CA LYS A 63 -12.42 14.83 -4.80
C LYS A 63 -11.31 13.87 -5.27
N VAL A 64 -11.69 12.80 -5.94
CA VAL A 64 -10.76 11.82 -6.51
C VAL A 64 -10.91 11.85 -8.04
N GLY A 65 -9.84 12.21 -8.74
CA GLY A 65 -9.92 12.38 -10.20
C GLY A 65 -10.90 13.47 -10.67
N GLY A 66 -11.30 14.39 -9.77
CA GLY A 66 -12.30 15.43 -10.05
C GLY A 66 -13.73 15.08 -9.64
N VAL A 67 -14.01 13.83 -9.30
CA VAL A 67 -15.32 13.34 -8.84
C VAL A 67 -15.37 13.32 -7.31
N ALA A 68 -16.50 13.74 -6.72
CA ALA A 68 -16.69 13.65 -5.27
C ALA A 68 -16.92 12.19 -4.87
N VAL A 69 -16.08 11.68 -3.98
CA VAL A 69 -16.12 10.32 -3.43
C VAL A 69 -16.11 10.42 -1.91
N GLN A 70 -16.88 9.60 -1.22
CA GLN A 70 -16.83 9.53 0.25
C GLN A 70 -15.79 8.50 0.68
N THR A 71 -14.89 8.90 1.59
CA THR A 71 -14.00 7.92 2.22
C THR A 71 -14.69 7.25 3.40
N SER A 72 -14.60 5.93 3.48
CA SER A 72 -15.26 5.13 4.53
C SER A 72 -14.44 5.02 5.81
N ILE A 73 -13.16 5.35 5.77
CA ILE A 73 -12.23 5.22 6.91
C ILE A 73 -11.73 6.60 7.33
N ALA A 74 -11.71 6.87 8.63
CA ALA A 74 -11.07 8.05 9.18
C ALA A 74 -9.55 7.92 9.17
N GLY A 75 -8.83 9.01 8.89
CA GLY A 75 -7.37 8.96 8.86
C GLY A 75 -6.69 10.20 8.33
N VAL A 76 -5.43 10.05 7.97
CA VAL A 76 -4.59 11.08 7.35
C VAL A 76 -4.43 10.76 5.86
N TYR A 77 -4.74 11.72 5.00
CA TYR A 77 -4.73 11.59 3.56
C TYR A 77 -3.83 12.68 2.94
N ALA A 78 -2.53 12.45 2.95
CA ALA A 78 -1.50 13.41 2.52
C ALA A 78 -0.78 12.96 1.24
N ALA A 79 -1.54 12.51 0.22
CA ALA A 79 -1.05 12.09 -1.09
C ALA A 79 -1.13 13.27 -2.08
N GLU A 80 -0.14 14.18 -2.04
CA GLU A 80 -0.11 15.39 -2.87
C GLU A 80 0.27 15.10 -4.33
N SER A 81 0.96 13.97 -4.59
CA SER A 81 1.30 13.50 -5.93
C SER A 81 0.09 13.04 -6.74
N LEU A 82 -1.08 12.89 -6.10
CA LEU A 82 -2.32 12.40 -6.69
C LEU A 82 -3.43 13.46 -6.65
N LYS A 83 -4.45 13.27 -7.47
CA LYS A 83 -5.69 14.08 -7.43
C LYS A 83 -6.72 13.47 -6.47
N GLY A 84 -6.31 13.31 -5.21
CA GLY A 84 -7.12 12.78 -4.15
C GLY A 84 -7.08 11.25 -4.04
N VAL A 85 -7.40 10.78 -2.86
CA VAL A 85 -7.52 9.36 -2.51
C VAL A 85 -8.70 9.16 -1.57
N ALA A 86 -9.41 8.04 -1.70
CA ALA A 86 -10.50 7.67 -0.82
C ALA A 86 -10.55 6.15 -0.63
N VAL A 87 -10.87 5.70 0.57
CA VAL A 87 -11.22 4.29 0.80
C VAL A 87 -12.68 4.09 0.43
N THR A 88 -12.95 3.21 -0.53
CA THR A 88 -14.27 3.00 -1.12
C THR A 88 -14.97 1.74 -0.64
N THR A 89 -14.29 0.85 0.11
CA THR A 89 -14.97 -0.27 0.77
C THR A 89 -16.11 0.24 1.63
N PRO A 90 -17.34 -0.28 1.51
CA PRO A 90 -18.49 0.20 2.27
C PRO A 90 -18.23 0.14 3.78
N ALA A 91 -18.68 1.16 4.52
CA ALA A 91 -18.45 1.24 5.97
C ALA A 91 -19.01 0.02 6.74
N ALA A 92 -20.12 -0.55 6.25
CA ALA A 92 -20.73 -1.76 6.83
C ALA A 92 -19.82 -3.00 6.70
N ASP A 93 -18.98 -3.05 5.68
CA ASP A 93 -18.14 -4.21 5.37
C ASP A 93 -16.75 -4.16 6.04
N LEU A 94 -16.33 -2.98 6.55
CA LEU A 94 -15.00 -2.77 7.10
C LEU A 94 -14.65 -3.72 8.25
N ALA A 95 -15.60 -4.02 9.13
CA ALA A 95 -15.38 -4.90 10.27
C ALA A 95 -15.00 -6.31 9.80
N ALA A 96 -15.71 -6.83 8.81
CA ALA A 96 -15.43 -8.14 8.21
C ALA A 96 -14.17 -8.10 7.35
N ALA A 97 -14.02 -7.10 6.48
CA ALA A 97 -12.89 -6.95 5.56
C ALA A 97 -11.53 -6.86 6.29
N LEU A 98 -11.51 -6.28 7.48
CA LEU A 98 -10.29 -6.06 8.29
C LEU A 98 -10.25 -6.96 9.54
N SER A 99 -11.20 -7.88 9.71
CA SER A 99 -11.30 -8.76 10.89
C SER A 99 -11.26 -7.98 12.21
N LEU A 100 -11.95 -6.82 12.27
CA LEU A 100 -11.93 -5.96 13.44
C LEU A 100 -12.61 -6.61 14.64
N THR A 101 -12.01 -6.47 15.80
CA THR A 101 -12.59 -6.90 17.07
C THR A 101 -13.44 -5.80 17.71
N SER A 102 -14.24 -6.16 18.72
CA SER A 102 -15.09 -5.20 19.42
C SER A 102 -14.29 -4.01 19.96
N GLY A 103 -14.79 -2.79 19.73
CA GLY A 103 -14.12 -1.55 20.13
C GLY A 103 -13.03 -1.04 19.20
N GLN A 104 -12.67 -1.80 18.16
CA GLN A 104 -11.76 -1.34 17.12
C GLN A 104 -12.51 -0.53 16.04
N LYS A 105 -11.88 0.53 15.57
CA LYS A 105 -12.35 1.33 14.44
C LYS A 105 -11.24 1.39 13.39
N ALA A 106 -11.54 1.05 12.14
CA ALA A 106 -10.59 1.17 11.05
C ALA A 106 -9.98 2.57 10.97
N ALA A 107 -8.69 2.65 10.72
CA ALA A 107 -7.96 3.90 10.57
C ALA A 107 -6.86 3.72 9.53
N ILE A 108 -6.56 4.79 8.77
CA ILE A 108 -5.57 4.74 7.71
C ILE A 108 -4.68 5.97 7.74
N ILE A 109 -3.41 5.79 7.36
CA ILE A 109 -2.46 6.87 7.14
C ILE A 109 -1.90 6.69 5.74
N ILE A 110 -2.04 7.71 4.90
CA ILE A 110 -1.58 7.73 3.51
C ILE A 110 -0.72 8.97 3.32
N TYR A 111 0.49 8.82 2.79
CA TYR A 111 1.38 9.93 2.44
C TYR A 111 2.29 9.56 1.27
N ASP A 112 2.76 10.56 0.55
CA ASP A 112 3.73 10.38 -0.52
C ASP A 112 5.02 9.77 0.01
N THR A 113 5.58 8.78 -0.70
CA THR A 113 6.84 8.17 -0.33
C THR A 113 8.01 9.11 -0.60
N ASP A 114 8.81 9.41 0.41
CA ASP A 114 10.13 10.00 0.22
C ASP A 114 11.08 8.93 -0.33
N GLN A 115 11.29 8.95 -1.65
CA GLN A 115 12.10 7.94 -2.35
C GLN A 115 13.55 7.88 -1.84
N LYS A 116 14.10 9.02 -1.36
CA LYS A 116 15.47 9.08 -0.83
C LYS A 116 15.59 8.42 0.55
N LYS A 117 14.54 8.48 1.36
CA LYS A 117 14.48 7.82 2.68
C LYS A 117 13.99 6.37 2.60
N SER A 118 13.24 6.02 1.56
CA SER A 118 12.64 4.70 1.37
C SER A 118 13.41 3.85 0.34
N THR A 119 14.75 3.93 0.35
CA THR A 119 15.61 3.30 -0.67
C THR A 119 15.38 1.80 -0.83
N ALA A 120 15.17 1.06 0.27
CA ALA A 120 14.92 -0.38 0.22
C ALA A 120 13.61 -0.71 -0.50
N ALA A 121 12.53 0.03 -0.24
CA ALA A 121 11.26 -0.14 -0.94
C ALA A 121 11.39 0.23 -2.41
N MET A 122 12.11 1.31 -2.73
CA MET A 122 12.33 1.73 -4.12
C MET A 122 13.16 0.74 -4.93
N VAL A 123 14.11 0.03 -4.33
CA VAL A 123 14.82 -1.08 -4.99
C VAL A 123 13.84 -2.18 -5.41
N SER A 124 12.93 -2.57 -4.52
CA SER A 124 11.89 -3.58 -4.83
C SER A 124 10.90 -3.08 -5.88
N VAL A 125 10.49 -1.80 -5.83
CA VAL A 125 9.63 -1.19 -6.85
C VAL A 125 10.30 -1.21 -8.21
N ASN A 126 11.57 -0.77 -8.32
CA ASN A 126 12.29 -0.74 -9.59
C ASN A 126 12.49 -2.14 -10.17
N ALA A 127 12.82 -3.12 -9.35
CA ALA A 127 12.93 -4.52 -9.79
C ALA A 127 11.60 -5.06 -10.33
N ALA A 128 10.48 -4.69 -9.70
CA ALA A 128 9.15 -5.08 -10.19
C ALA A 128 8.78 -4.36 -11.50
N ILE A 129 9.15 -3.08 -11.67
CA ILE A 129 8.98 -2.34 -12.93
C ILE A 129 9.75 -3.01 -14.07
N GLU A 130 10.99 -3.42 -13.82
CA GLU A 130 11.80 -4.17 -14.81
C GLU A 130 11.16 -5.51 -15.17
N ALA A 131 10.66 -6.25 -14.18
CA ALA A 131 9.96 -7.52 -14.39
C ALA A 131 8.66 -7.38 -15.20
N LEU A 132 8.01 -6.20 -15.13
CA LEU A 132 6.85 -5.86 -15.97
C LEU A 132 7.23 -5.49 -17.42
N GLY A 133 8.51 -5.53 -17.79
CA GLY A 133 9.00 -5.16 -19.11
C GLY A 133 9.20 -3.66 -19.31
N GLY A 134 9.35 -2.92 -18.21
CA GLY A 134 9.49 -1.46 -18.17
C GLY A 134 8.13 -0.75 -18.16
N ALA A 135 7.75 -0.22 -17.02
CA ALA A 135 6.56 0.62 -16.86
C ALA A 135 6.97 2.00 -16.35
N ASP A 136 6.20 3.02 -16.64
CA ASP A 136 6.44 4.37 -16.14
C ASP A 136 5.95 4.50 -14.71
N LEU A 137 6.82 4.93 -13.79
CA LEU A 137 6.45 5.22 -12.41
C LEU A 137 5.66 6.53 -12.35
N VAL A 138 4.42 6.48 -11.88
CA VAL A 138 3.51 7.65 -11.82
C VAL A 138 3.52 8.29 -10.44
N SER A 139 3.39 7.49 -9.39
CA SER A 139 3.35 7.95 -8.00
C SER A 139 3.76 6.83 -7.04
N THR A 140 4.27 7.19 -5.86
CA THR A 140 4.57 6.24 -4.79
C THR A 140 3.99 6.72 -3.47
N LEU A 141 3.27 5.85 -2.79
CA LEU A 141 2.59 6.10 -1.53
C LEU A 141 3.07 5.14 -0.46
N ASN A 142 3.21 5.64 0.75
CA ASN A 142 3.24 4.80 1.95
C ASN A 142 1.84 4.79 2.55
N ILE A 143 1.32 3.60 2.79
CA ILE A 143 -0.01 3.40 3.36
C ILE A 143 0.13 2.50 4.59
N ASP A 144 -0.36 2.96 5.73
CA ASP A 144 -0.51 2.15 6.93
C ASP A 144 -2.00 2.00 7.23
N LEU A 145 -2.52 0.78 7.00
CA LEU A 145 -3.91 0.41 7.26
C LEU A 145 -4.00 -0.36 8.57
N GLY A 146 -4.59 0.25 9.56
CA GLY A 146 -4.70 -0.29 10.90
C GLY A 146 -6.07 -0.02 11.52
N ALA A 147 -6.10 -0.04 12.84
CA ALA A 147 -7.27 0.32 13.62
C ALA A 147 -6.89 1.23 14.78
N LYS A 148 -7.88 1.94 15.33
CA LYS A 148 -7.78 2.63 16.61
C LYS A 148 -8.65 1.91 17.63
N GLN A 149 -8.08 1.63 18.81
CA GLN A 149 -8.78 1.11 19.97
C GLN A 149 -8.43 1.96 21.20
N ASN A 150 -9.42 2.55 21.83
CA ASN A 150 -9.22 3.48 22.94
C ASN A 150 -8.24 4.63 22.61
N GLY A 151 -8.30 5.16 21.37
CA GLY A 151 -7.45 6.22 20.88
C GLY A 151 -6.03 5.79 20.47
N LYS A 152 -5.62 4.55 20.75
CA LYS A 152 -4.31 4.01 20.41
C LYS A 152 -4.35 3.30 19.05
N TRP A 153 -3.25 3.38 18.30
CA TRP A 153 -3.06 2.64 17.06
C TRP A 153 -2.90 1.15 17.33
N VAL A 154 -3.56 0.34 16.52
CA VAL A 154 -3.45 -1.12 16.51
C VAL A 154 -3.08 -1.53 15.10
N THR A 155 -1.93 -2.17 14.94
CA THR A 155 -1.50 -2.75 13.67
C THR A 155 -2.35 -3.97 13.36
N LEU A 156 -2.90 -4.03 12.17
CA LEU A 156 -3.62 -5.19 11.65
C LEU A 156 -2.67 -6.02 10.77
N SER A 157 -2.84 -7.33 10.80
CA SER A 157 -2.04 -8.26 10.00
C SER A 157 -2.81 -8.93 8.86
N ASN A 158 -4.14 -8.79 8.86
CA ASN A 158 -5.01 -9.45 7.90
C ASN A 158 -6.11 -8.52 7.41
N GLY A 159 -6.57 -8.81 6.21
CA GLY A 159 -7.65 -8.07 5.56
C GLY A 159 -7.15 -7.05 4.56
N SER A 160 -8.08 -6.50 3.81
CA SER A 160 -7.82 -5.46 2.81
C SER A 160 -9.04 -4.59 2.59
N VAL A 161 -8.79 -3.41 2.04
CA VAL A 161 -9.84 -2.46 1.64
C VAL A 161 -9.56 -1.93 0.24
N ALA A 162 -10.60 -1.54 -0.49
CA ALA A 162 -10.45 -0.88 -1.78
C ALA A 162 -10.10 0.60 -1.57
N LEU A 163 -9.03 1.04 -2.20
CA LEU A 163 -8.60 2.44 -2.27
C LEU A 163 -8.73 2.92 -3.71
N LYS A 164 -9.43 4.04 -3.90
CA LYS A 164 -9.50 4.76 -5.16
C LYS A 164 -8.56 5.96 -5.13
N ALA A 165 -7.67 6.05 -6.12
CA ALA A 165 -6.67 7.10 -6.28
C ALA A 165 -6.90 7.86 -7.58
N GLY A 166 -6.93 9.18 -7.53
CA GLY A 166 -7.03 10.04 -8.71
C GLY A 166 -5.66 10.26 -9.33
N LEU A 167 -5.51 9.93 -10.60
CA LEU A 167 -4.24 10.08 -11.30
C LEU A 167 -3.82 11.55 -11.46
N PRO A 168 -2.51 11.87 -11.50
CA PRO A 168 -2.02 13.22 -11.77
C PRO A 168 -2.56 13.75 -13.10
N LYS A 169 -2.62 15.10 -13.25
CA LYS A 169 -3.10 15.73 -14.50
C LYS A 169 -2.27 15.35 -15.74
N ALA A 170 -0.99 15.05 -15.52
CA ALA A 170 -0.06 14.65 -16.57
C ALA A 170 -0.12 13.15 -16.91
N ALA A 171 -0.93 12.36 -16.21
CA ALA A 171 -1.07 10.93 -16.49
C ALA A 171 -1.72 10.72 -17.87
N ASP A 172 -1.20 9.76 -18.61
CA ASP A 172 -1.69 9.38 -19.93
C ASP A 172 -2.90 8.44 -19.78
N THR A 173 -4.10 8.95 -20.03
CA THR A 173 -5.35 8.19 -19.91
C THR A 173 -5.54 7.10 -20.96
N THR A 174 -4.62 6.95 -21.91
CA THR A 174 -4.63 5.86 -22.90
C THR A 174 -3.84 4.63 -22.47
N LYS A 175 -3.05 4.75 -21.38
CA LYS A 175 -2.27 3.66 -20.79
C LYS A 175 -3.11 2.82 -19.83
N THR A 176 -2.65 1.59 -19.63
CA THR A 176 -3.16 0.73 -18.54
C THR A 176 -2.35 0.97 -17.27
N TYR A 177 -3.03 0.94 -16.14
CA TYR A 177 -2.44 1.17 -14.84
C TYR A 177 -2.46 -0.09 -13.99
N SER A 178 -1.43 -0.25 -13.17
CA SER A 178 -1.37 -1.25 -12.12
C SER A 178 -0.63 -0.68 -10.91
N VAL A 179 -0.65 -1.39 -9.79
CA VAL A 179 -0.01 -0.93 -8.57
C VAL A 179 0.93 -2.00 -8.05
N ILE A 180 2.18 -1.63 -7.82
CA ILE A 180 3.18 -2.49 -7.18
C ILE A 180 3.08 -2.24 -5.68
N CYS A 181 2.69 -3.27 -4.92
CA CYS A 181 2.69 -3.24 -3.46
C CYS A 181 3.98 -3.89 -2.95
N VAL A 182 4.73 -3.17 -2.13
CA VAL A 182 5.92 -3.67 -1.42
C VAL A 182 5.63 -3.67 0.07
N GLN A 183 5.62 -4.84 0.68
CA GLN A 183 5.42 -5.01 2.11
C GLN A 183 6.74 -4.95 2.89
N PRO A 184 6.73 -4.74 4.21
CA PRO A 184 7.90 -4.88 5.06
C PRO A 184 8.58 -6.24 4.82
N GLY A 185 9.91 -6.22 4.66
CA GLY A 185 10.67 -7.40 4.25
C GLY A 185 10.86 -7.54 2.73
N GLY A 186 10.29 -6.63 1.92
CA GLY A 186 10.53 -6.54 0.48
C GLY A 186 9.65 -7.45 -0.39
N ALA A 187 8.68 -8.15 0.21
CA ALA A 187 7.70 -8.94 -0.56
C ALA A 187 6.91 -8.02 -1.49
N THR A 188 6.85 -8.39 -2.77
CA THR A 188 6.23 -7.56 -3.81
C THR A 188 5.05 -8.27 -4.44
N THR A 189 3.95 -7.53 -4.63
CA THR A 189 2.73 -8.02 -5.31
C THR A 189 2.29 -6.97 -6.32
N ILE A 190 1.86 -7.42 -7.50
CA ILE A 190 1.25 -6.55 -8.52
C ILE A 190 -0.26 -6.63 -8.37
N LEU A 191 -0.88 -5.47 -8.22
CA LEU A 191 -2.32 -5.30 -8.07
C LEU A 191 -2.88 -4.68 -9.34
N GLU A 192 -3.90 -5.31 -9.90
CA GLU A 192 -4.61 -4.82 -11.07
C GLU A 192 -5.53 -3.65 -10.69
N ASP A 193 -5.72 -2.73 -11.64
CA ASP A 193 -6.76 -1.70 -11.53
C ASP A 193 -8.15 -2.34 -11.57
N GLN A 194 -9.00 -1.99 -10.62
CA GLN A 194 -10.34 -2.55 -10.43
C GLN A 194 -11.45 -1.63 -10.96
N ASP A 195 -11.10 -0.47 -11.49
CA ASP A 195 -12.10 0.43 -12.07
C ASP A 195 -11.88 0.66 -13.58
N THR A 196 -12.82 1.33 -14.21
CA THR A 196 -12.80 1.61 -15.65
C THR A 196 -12.64 3.08 -15.96
N ASP A 197 -12.53 3.95 -14.93
CA ASP A 197 -12.34 5.38 -15.12
C ASP A 197 -10.86 5.67 -15.40
N PRO A 198 -10.49 6.11 -16.62
CA PRO A 198 -9.09 6.31 -16.99
C PRO A 198 -8.38 7.43 -16.22
N ALA A 199 -9.11 8.20 -15.41
CA ALA A 199 -8.55 9.25 -14.55
C ALA A 199 -8.27 8.78 -13.12
N THR A 200 -8.58 7.52 -12.80
CA THR A 200 -8.43 6.94 -11.47
C THR A 200 -7.87 5.52 -11.54
N VAL A 201 -7.34 5.05 -10.41
CA VAL A 201 -6.93 3.66 -10.21
C VAL A 201 -7.52 3.18 -8.89
N THR A 202 -8.22 2.04 -8.92
CA THR A 202 -8.76 1.41 -7.71
C THR A 202 -8.04 0.10 -7.45
N PHE A 203 -7.52 -0.08 -6.25
CA PHE A 203 -6.74 -1.27 -5.87
C PHE A 203 -6.96 -1.67 -4.42
N ALA A 204 -6.61 -2.92 -4.09
CA ALA A 204 -6.69 -3.44 -2.73
C ALA A 204 -5.49 -3.00 -1.89
N VAL A 205 -5.73 -2.30 -0.78
CA VAL A 205 -4.72 -1.99 0.23
C VAL A 205 -4.78 -3.05 1.32
N GLN A 206 -3.65 -3.70 1.57
CA GLN A 206 -3.52 -4.72 2.61
C GLN A 206 -3.38 -4.09 4.00
N ALA A 207 -3.86 -4.80 5.02
CA ALA A 207 -3.66 -4.41 6.41
C ALA A 207 -2.17 -4.31 6.78
N GLY A 208 -1.83 -3.32 7.61
CA GLY A 208 -0.47 -2.98 7.99
C GLY A 208 0.17 -1.94 7.07
N LEU A 209 1.49 -1.80 7.19
CA LEU A 209 2.29 -0.84 6.42
C LEU A 209 2.69 -1.45 5.06
N GLY A 210 2.60 -0.65 4.00
CA GLY A 210 3.11 -1.00 2.67
C GLY A 210 3.48 0.24 1.86
N THR A 211 4.40 0.07 0.91
CA THR A 211 4.68 1.05 -0.14
C THR A 211 3.95 0.63 -1.41
N TYR A 212 3.19 1.54 -1.98
CA TYR A 212 2.36 1.31 -3.17
C TYR A 212 2.83 2.24 -4.30
N ALA A 213 3.30 1.66 -5.38
CA ALA A 213 3.75 2.40 -6.56
C ALA A 213 2.75 2.24 -7.70
N ILE A 214 2.12 3.33 -8.13
CA ILE A 214 1.25 3.36 -9.29
C ILE A 214 2.15 3.43 -10.54
N VAL A 215 1.96 2.50 -11.46
CA VAL A 215 2.73 2.40 -12.69
C VAL A 215 1.83 2.35 -13.92
N ALA A 216 2.32 2.90 -15.03
CA ALA A 216 1.63 2.97 -16.32
C ALA A 216 2.36 2.16 -17.39
N LYS A 217 1.62 1.41 -18.20
CA LYS A 217 2.17 0.58 -19.29
C LYS A 217 1.45 0.84 -20.61
#